data_35bfbeb4022da84f71fcd1685697d26a
#
_entry.id   35bfbeb4022da84f71fcd1685697d26a
#
_cell.length_a   1.000
_cell.length_b   1.000
_cell.length_c   1.000
_cell.angle_alpha   90.00
_cell.angle_beta   90.00
_cell.angle_gamma   90.00
#
_symmetry.space_group_name_H-M   'P 1'
#
loop_
_entity.id
_entity.type
_entity.pdbx_description
1 polymer ?
#
loop_
_entity_poly.entity_id
_entity_poly.type
_entity_poly.pdbx_seq_one_letter_code
_entity_poly.pdbx_strand_id
1 'polypeptide(L)'
;MTTFEQFPVWRGFNLQNLYVWKRSDKPFDEKDFQTISEWGFNYIRFPMDYRIICGGTDWNIIDEKAMERLDQGIEYGGKYNIHICINLHRAPGYNVNVPEPTNLWTDKEPQEAFARLWGIFAERYKDIPNIRLSFNLVNEPPDISEEVYAAVMKKAVDAIREKNPDRLIIADGRHNGNSPSGLIRRLGIAQAMRGYYPSTVSHYKAEWVKGAMDFGPPEWPLLSDTAHSGKEYLWENSYKLWEDGINSHNVHVGEWGAHNKTPHDIVLRWMEDNLEIFKEHKLGWAIWNFNGSFGIVDSGRPDVQYENINGYMTDRKMLELLQKYLKY
;
A
#
# COMPACT_ATOMS: atom_id res chain seq x y z
N MET A 1 -7.06 8.35 -20.70
CA MET A 1 -5.78 8.66 -20.01
C MET A 1 -5.90 8.22 -18.56
N THR A 2 -4.82 7.72 -17.96
CA THR A 2 -4.81 7.38 -16.53
C THR A 2 -4.52 8.64 -15.73
N THR A 3 -5.53 9.18 -15.07
CA THR A 3 -5.46 10.41 -14.30
C THR A 3 -6.04 10.18 -12.90
N PHE A 4 -5.94 11.14 -12.03
CA PHE A 4 -6.58 11.08 -10.71
C PHE A 4 -8.12 10.99 -10.80
N GLU A 5 -8.73 11.50 -11.88
CA GLU A 5 -10.18 11.44 -12.13
C GLU A 5 -10.62 10.12 -12.79
N GLN A 6 -9.69 9.37 -13.35
CA GLN A 6 -9.90 8.08 -14.01
C GLN A 6 -8.93 7.04 -13.45
N PHE A 7 -8.96 6.86 -12.15
CA PHE A 7 -8.09 5.93 -11.46
C PHE A 7 -8.47 4.48 -11.82
N PRO A 8 -7.58 3.70 -12.41
CA PRO A 8 -7.91 2.34 -12.83
C PRO A 8 -8.12 1.41 -11.64
N VAL A 9 -8.89 0.37 -11.85
CA VAL A 9 -9.09 -0.70 -10.86
C VAL A 9 -7.91 -1.68 -10.95
N TRP A 10 -6.81 -1.34 -10.31
CA TRP A 10 -5.63 -2.19 -10.20
C TRP A 10 -5.71 -3.13 -9.00
N ARG A 11 -5.18 -4.34 -9.16
CA ARG A 11 -5.22 -5.39 -8.13
C ARG A 11 -3.89 -6.10 -8.03
N GLY A 12 -3.38 -6.26 -6.81
CA GLY A 12 -2.10 -6.93 -6.63
C GLY A 12 -1.54 -6.88 -5.22
N PHE A 13 -0.26 -6.56 -5.12
CA PHE A 13 0.52 -6.79 -3.89
C PHE A 13 1.48 -5.66 -3.58
N ASN A 14 1.95 -5.64 -2.34
CA ASN A 14 3.12 -4.90 -1.92
C ASN A 14 4.36 -5.83 -1.99
N LEU A 15 5.44 -5.39 -2.63
CA LEU A 15 6.75 -6.06 -2.62
C LEU A 15 7.72 -5.30 -1.73
N GLN A 16 8.26 -5.98 -0.71
CA GLN A 16 9.00 -5.38 0.38
C GLN A 16 10.53 -5.38 0.19
N ASN A 17 11.02 -5.41 -1.04
CA ASN A 17 12.45 -5.48 -1.34
C ASN A 17 13.26 -4.26 -0.86
N LEU A 18 12.64 -3.07 -0.84
CA LEU A 18 13.25 -1.82 -0.39
C LEU A 18 12.61 -1.26 0.91
N TYR A 19 11.97 -2.13 1.70
CA TYR A 19 11.07 -1.77 2.79
C TYR A 19 11.75 -1.28 4.06
N VAL A 20 12.85 -1.92 4.47
CA VAL A 20 13.59 -1.57 5.70
C VAL A 20 15.08 -1.55 5.42
N TRP A 21 15.70 -0.40 5.62
CA TRP A 21 17.13 -0.22 5.51
C TRP A 21 17.93 -1.27 6.29
N LYS A 22 18.96 -1.85 5.68
CA LYS A 22 19.82 -2.94 6.19
C LYS A 22 19.13 -4.30 6.40
N ARG A 23 17.80 -4.39 6.33
CA ARG A 23 17.08 -5.67 6.54
C ARG A 23 16.40 -6.18 5.28
N SER A 24 15.75 -5.31 4.54
CA SER A 24 15.01 -5.65 3.31
C SER A 24 15.57 -4.92 2.10
N ASP A 25 16.86 -4.63 2.10
CA ASP A 25 17.56 -3.99 0.98
C ASP A 25 18.05 -5.05 0.00
N LYS A 26 17.15 -5.48 -0.89
CA LYS A 26 17.38 -6.57 -1.85
C LYS A 26 16.95 -6.16 -3.26
N PRO A 27 17.60 -6.70 -4.31
CA PRO A 27 17.11 -6.59 -5.68
C PRO A 27 15.69 -7.18 -5.79
N PHE A 28 14.92 -6.69 -6.75
CA PHE A 28 13.68 -7.35 -7.14
C PHE A 28 13.99 -8.64 -7.92
N ASP A 29 13.18 -9.68 -7.69
CA ASP A 29 13.25 -10.91 -8.46
C ASP A 29 12.24 -10.83 -9.62
N GLU A 30 12.72 -10.94 -10.84
CA GLU A 30 11.88 -10.92 -12.04
C GLU A 30 10.77 -11.97 -12.00
N LYS A 31 11.05 -13.11 -11.37
CA LYS A 31 10.09 -14.21 -11.19
C LYS A 31 8.85 -13.79 -10.40
N ASP A 32 8.98 -12.88 -9.43
CA ASP A 32 7.81 -12.35 -8.69
C ASP A 32 6.85 -11.66 -9.65
N PHE A 33 7.36 -10.80 -10.55
CA PHE A 33 6.55 -10.07 -11.53
C PHE A 33 5.90 -11.01 -12.55
N GLN A 34 6.67 -11.96 -13.06
CA GLN A 34 6.14 -12.97 -13.97
C GLN A 34 4.98 -13.73 -13.32
N THR A 35 5.18 -14.25 -12.11
CA THR A 35 4.18 -15.04 -11.38
C THR A 35 2.93 -14.22 -11.06
N ILE A 36 3.10 -12.98 -10.58
CA ILE A 36 1.98 -12.06 -10.29
C ILE A 36 1.15 -11.81 -11.55
N SER A 37 1.81 -11.57 -12.70
CA SER A 37 1.15 -11.37 -13.99
C SER A 37 0.44 -12.63 -14.48
N GLU A 38 1.10 -13.80 -14.42
CA GLU A 38 0.51 -15.09 -14.82
C GLU A 38 -0.72 -15.45 -13.98
N TRP A 39 -0.77 -15.05 -12.72
CA TRP A 39 -1.92 -15.23 -11.85
C TRP A 39 -3.04 -14.22 -12.11
N GLY A 40 -2.83 -13.24 -13.02
CA GLY A 40 -3.83 -12.28 -13.49
C GLY A 40 -3.85 -10.95 -12.73
N PHE A 41 -2.89 -10.72 -11.83
CA PHE A 41 -2.77 -9.44 -11.13
C PHE A 41 -1.98 -8.42 -11.96
N ASN A 42 -2.25 -7.13 -11.74
CA ASN A 42 -1.74 -6.05 -12.59
C ASN A 42 -1.20 -4.84 -11.81
N TYR A 43 -0.94 -5.01 -10.52
CA TYR A 43 -0.47 -3.93 -9.64
C TYR A 43 0.56 -4.40 -8.63
N ILE A 44 1.62 -3.61 -8.47
CA ILE A 44 2.59 -3.78 -7.39
C ILE A 44 2.91 -2.41 -6.78
N ARG A 45 2.82 -2.32 -5.46
CA ARG A 45 3.34 -1.18 -4.70
C ARG A 45 4.70 -1.53 -4.11
N PHE A 46 5.65 -0.60 -4.20
CA PHE A 46 6.98 -0.69 -3.61
C PHE A 46 7.06 0.20 -2.36
N PRO A 47 6.78 -0.32 -1.17
CA PRO A 47 7.03 0.43 0.06
C PRO A 47 8.55 0.54 0.28
N MET A 48 9.07 1.78 0.31
CA MET A 48 10.51 2.05 0.37
C MET A 48 10.89 2.83 1.63
N ASP A 49 12.06 2.51 2.14
CA ASP A 49 12.73 3.30 3.16
C ASP A 49 13.67 4.31 2.45
N TYR A 50 13.49 5.61 2.70
CA TYR A 50 14.31 6.65 2.07
C TYR A 50 15.81 6.43 2.29
N ARG A 51 16.20 5.80 3.42
CA ARG A 51 17.59 5.53 3.75
C ARG A 51 18.27 4.54 2.80
N ILE A 52 17.48 3.69 2.14
CA ILE A 52 18.00 2.82 1.07
C ILE A 52 18.34 3.67 -0.16
N ILE A 53 17.43 4.58 -0.52
CA ILE A 53 17.59 5.47 -1.68
C ILE A 53 18.72 6.48 -1.48
N CYS A 54 18.95 6.90 -0.22
CA CYS A 54 20.00 7.84 0.14
C CYS A 54 21.32 7.16 0.56
N GLY A 55 21.38 5.82 0.60
CA GLY A 55 22.58 5.10 1.09
C GLY A 55 22.86 5.30 2.58
N GLY A 56 21.87 5.81 3.35
CA GLY A 56 22.00 6.12 4.77
C GLY A 56 21.03 7.20 5.24
N THR A 57 21.39 7.85 6.34
CA THR A 57 20.56 8.90 6.97
C THR A 57 20.78 10.30 6.39
N ASP A 58 21.81 10.50 5.59
CA ASP A 58 22.03 11.77 4.88
C ASP A 58 21.16 11.82 3.64
N TRP A 59 20.01 12.42 3.75
CA TRP A 59 19.07 12.57 2.64
C TRP A 59 19.52 13.52 1.51
N ASN A 60 20.68 14.17 1.63
CA ASN A 60 21.27 14.99 0.55
C ASN A 60 22.02 14.13 -0.50
N ILE A 61 22.32 12.89 -0.15
CA ILE A 61 23.00 11.93 -1.03
C ILE A 61 21.93 11.05 -1.71
N ILE A 62 22.18 10.66 -2.95
CA ILE A 62 21.40 9.63 -3.66
C ILE A 62 22.35 8.46 -3.98
N ASP A 63 21.95 7.27 -3.57
CA ASP A 63 22.66 6.03 -3.93
C ASP A 63 22.16 5.54 -5.30
N GLU A 64 22.96 5.79 -6.35
CA GLU A 64 22.61 5.39 -7.71
C GLU A 64 22.43 3.87 -7.85
N LYS A 65 23.11 3.04 -7.05
CA LYS A 65 22.91 1.59 -7.08
C LYS A 65 21.53 1.20 -6.53
N ALA A 66 21.04 1.93 -5.54
CA ALA A 66 19.66 1.74 -5.06
C ALA A 66 18.65 2.21 -6.10
N MET A 67 18.94 3.31 -6.79
CA MET A 67 18.10 3.81 -7.88
C MET A 67 18.07 2.83 -9.07
N GLU A 68 19.20 2.22 -9.45
CA GLU A 68 19.26 1.18 -10.49
C GLU A 68 18.40 -0.04 -10.14
N ARG A 69 18.33 -0.44 -8.85
CA ARG A 69 17.42 -1.52 -8.41
C ARG A 69 15.94 -1.12 -8.53
N LEU A 70 15.63 0.13 -8.23
CA LEU A 70 14.28 0.65 -8.41
C LEU A 70 13.90 0.71 -9.90
N ASP A 71 14.81 1.18 -10.76
CA ASP A 71 14.65 1.17 -12.21
C ASP A 71 14.33 -0.24 -12.72
N GLN A 72 15.11 -1.23 -12.28
CA GLN A 72 14.90 -2.63 -12.66
C GLN A 72 13.50 -3.15 -12.26
N GLY A 73 13.04 -2.83 -11.05
CA GLY A 73 11.67 -3.18 -10.63
C GLY A 73 10.60 -2.53 -11.51
N ILE A 74 10.80 -1.28 -11.90
CA ILE A 74 9.90 -0.57 -12.82
C ILE A 74 9.93 -1.18 -14.23
N GLU A 75 11.10 -1.57 -14.72
CA GLU A 75 11.26 -2.25 -16.01
C GLU A 75 10.54 -3.61 -16.02
N TYR A 76 10.68 -4.40 -14.96
CA TYR A 76 9.93 -5.66 -14.80
C TYR A 76 8.41 -5.43 -14.81
N GLY A 77 7.92 -4.38 -14.11
CA GLY A 77 6.52 -3.98 -14.21
C GLY A 77 6.10 -3.71 -15.66
N GLY A 78 6.95 -2.99 -16.41
CA GLY A 78 6.74 -2.74 -17.84
C GLY A 78 6.69 -4.01 -18.69
N LYS A 79 7.63 -4.93 -18.46
CA LYS A 79 7.74 -6.20 -19.18
C LYS A 79 6.53 -7.10 -18.98
N TYR A 80 6.00 -7.16 -17.77
CA TYR A 80 4.89 -8.05 -17.40
C TYR A 80 3.52 -7.35 -17.37
N ASN A 81 3.42 -6.12 -17.90
CA ASN A 81 2.20 -5.32 -17.93
C ASN A 81 1.57 -5.09 -16.56
N ILE A 82 2.41 -4.84 -15.55
CA ILE A 82 2.04 -4.54 -14.18
C ILE A 82 2.25 -3.05 -13.93
N HIS A 83 1.27 -2.38 -13.35
CA HIS A 83 1.44 -1.01 -12.84
C HIS A 83 2.28 -1.00 -11.58
N ILE A 84 3.27 -0.13 -11.54
CA ILE A 84 4.12 0.06 -10.36
C ILE A 84 3.71 1.34 -9.63
N CYS A 85 3.57 1.25 -8.31
CA CYS A 85 3.36 2.39 -7.43
C CYS A 85 4.53 2.51 -6.46
N ILE A 86 5.40 3.49 -6.63
CA ILE A 86 6.48 3.72 -5.67
C ILE A 86 5.97 4.52 -4.48
N ASN A 87 6.41 4.15 -3.29
CA ASN A 87 5.96 4.76 -2.04
C ASN A 87 7.12 5.00 -1.08
N LEU A 88 7.21 6.18 -0.48
CA LEU A 88 8.07 6.39 0.68
C LEU A 88 7.35 5.87 1.94
N HIS A 89 7.61 4.62 2.29
CA HIS A 89 7.05 4.01 3.51
C HIS A 89 7.68 4.60 4.77
N ARG A 90 8.95 4.98 4.65
CA ARG A 90 9.67 5.84 5.58
C ARG A 90 10.23 7.02 4.79
N ALA A 91 10.02 8.21 5.31
CA ALA A 91 10.42 9.46 4.69
C ALA A 91 11.36 10.24 5.61
N PRO A 92 12.12 11.22 5.13
CA PRO A 92 12.85 12.11 6.01
C PRO A 92 11.98 12.66 7.13
N GLY A 93 12.41 12.45 8.40
CA GLY A 93 11.65 12.86 9.58
C GLY A 93 10.36 12.08 9.86
N TYR A 94 10.11 10.94 9.18
CA TYR A 94 8.91 10.15 9.43
C TYR A 94 9.12 8.64 9.27
N ASN A 95 8.69 7.93 10.30
CA ASN A 95 8.57 6.48 10.32
C ASN A 95 7.35 6.09 11.17
N VAL A 96 6.46 5.28 10.62
CA VAL A 96 5.20 4.87 11.30
C VAL A 96 5.43 4.09 12.59
N ASN A 97 6.54 3.34 12.69
CA ASN A 97 6.79 2.43 13.81
C ASN A 97 7.83 2.95 14.82
N VAL A 98 8.76 3.79 14.38
CA VAL A 98 9.89 4.24 15.21
C VAL A 98 10.09 5.74 15.03
N PRO A 99 10.13 6.53 16.12
CA PRO A 99 10.37 7.96 16.01
C PRO A 99 11.71 8.26 15.31
N GLU A 100 11.70 9.24 14.41
CA GLU A 100 12.89 9.80 13.78
C GLU A 100 13.43 10.98 14.62
N PRO A 101 14.73 11.33 14.48
CA PRO A 101 15.31 12.48 15.20
C PRO A 101 14.68 13.83 14.88
N THR A 102 14.11 13.96 13.68
CA THR A 102 13.36 15.13 13.19
C THR A 102 11.92 14.74 12.87
N ASN A 103 11.05 15.71 12.66
CA ASN A 103 9.63 15.47 12.44
C ASN A 103 9.17 16.08 11.11
N LEU A 104 8.78 15.24 10.16
CA LEU A 104 8.26 15.65 8.85
C LEU A 104 7.09 16.64 8.96
N TRP A 105 6.30 16.54 10.01
CA TRP A 105 5.07 17.33 10.13
C TRP A 105 5.28 18.73 10.69
N THR A 106 6.41 18.97 11.37
CA THR A 106 6.72 20.24 12.04
C THR A 106 7.99 20.91 11.54
N ASP A 107 8.98 20.11 11.09
CA ASP A 107 10.32 20.62 10.86
C ASP A 107 10.54 20.93 9.37
N LYS A 108 11.13 22.07 9.08
CA LYS A 108 11.31 22.56 7.71
C LYS A 108 12.27 21.69 6.90
N GLU A 109 13.38 21.28 7.51
CA GLU A 109 14.45 20.55 6.82
C GLU A 109 13.99 19.18 6.26
N PRO A 110 13.34 18.29 7.04
CA PRO A 110 12.83 17.04 6.48
C PRO A 110 11.70 17.25 5.46
N GLN A 111 10.89 18.33 5.57
CA GLN A 111 9.90 18.66 4.55
C GLN A 111 10.54 19.03 3.22
N GLU A 112 11.63 19.80 3.25
CA GLU A 112 12.39 20.18 2.05
C GLU A 112 13.10 18.93 1.43
N ALA A 113 13.65 18.08 2.28
CA ALA A 113 14.24 16.81 1.84
C ALA A 113 13.22 15.88 1.20
N PHE A 114 12.04 15.75 1.80
CA PHE A 114 10.92 14.96 1.28
C PHE A 114 10.46 15.45 -0.09
N ALA A 115 10.25 16.75 -0.24
CA ALA A 115 9.85 17.36 -1.51
C ALA A 115 10.94 17.16 -2.59
N ARG A 116 12.23 17.36 -2.23
CA ARG A 116 13.36 17.16 -3.14
C ARG A 116 13.45 15.72 -3.63
N LEU A 117 13.30 14.72 -2.76
CA LEU A 117 13.31 13.30 -3.16
C LEU A 117 12.21 13.00 -4.17
N TRP A 118 11.01 13.51 -3.96
CA TRP A 118 9.92 13.36 -4.93
C TRP A 118 10.20 14.08 -6.25
N GLY A 119 10.84 15.24 -6.22
CA GLY A 119 11.30 15.94 -7.43
C GLY A 119 12.34 15.12 -8.21
N ILE A 120 13.27 14.44 -7.53
CA ILE A 120 14.25 13.55 -8.14
C ILE A 120 13.57 12.36 -8.83
N PHE A 121 12.62 11.70 -8.17
CA PHE A 121 11.84 10.62 -8.80
C PHE A 121 11.02 11.14 -9.99
N ALA A 122 10.43 12.33 -9.87
CA ALA A 122 9.64 12.92 -10.95
C ALA A 122 10.48 13.22 -12.19
N GLU A 123 11.69 13.75 -12.03
CA GLU A 123 12.63 13.96 -13.13
C GLU A 123 13.13 12.67 -13.75
N ARG A 124 13.53 11.67 -12.91
CA ARG A 124 14.05 10.39 -13.39
C ARG A 124 13.02 9.60 -14.21
N TYR A 125 11.77 9.66 -13.82
CA TYR A 125 10.69 8.85 -14.40
C TYR A 125 9.68 9.66 -15.23
N LYS A 126 10.02 10.86 -15.68
CA LYS A 126 9.10 11.75 -16.40
C LYS A 126 8.52 11.14 -17.68
N ASP A 127 9.30 10.30 -18.37
CA ASP A 127 8.92 9.68 -19.64
C ASP A 127 8.10 8.39 -19.46
N ILE A 128 7.92 7.90 -18.23
CA ILE A 128 7.11 6.71 -17.95
C ILE A 128 5.64 7.12 -17.79
N PRO A 129 4.72 6.58 -18.61
CA PRO A 129 3.33 7.02 -18.56
C PRO A 129 2.60 6.55 -17.28
N ASN A 130 1.57 7.29 -16.87
CA ASN A 130 0.78 7.03 -15.66
C ASN A 130 0.13 5.64 -15.61
N ILE A 131 -0.14 5.01 -16.74
CA ILE A 131 -0.64 3.63 -16.77
C ILE A 131 0.40 2.63 -16.28
N ARG A 132 1.67 3.00 -16.23
CA ARG A 132 2.80 2.16 -15.82
C ARG A 132 3.34 2.51 -14.44
N LEU A 133 3.28 3.80 -14.05
CA LEU A 133 3.89 4.28 -12.82
C LEU A 133 3.07 5.37 -12.15
N SER A 134 2.89 5.24 -10.84
CA SER A 134 2.33 6.26 -9.95
C SER A 134 3.20 6.47 -8.72
N PHE A 135 2.98 7.59 -8.03
CA PHE A 135 3.71 7.98 -6.83
C PHE A 135 2.77 8.04 -5.63
N ASN A 136 3.02 7.25 -4.61
CA ASN A 136 2.32 7.29 -3.34
C ASN A 136 3.21 7.97 -2.29
N LEU A 137 2.88 9.18 -1.90
CA LEU A 137 3.79 10.14 -1.28
C LEU A 137 4.40 9.66 0.04
N VAL A 138 3.58 9.35 1.04
CA VAL A 138 4.05 8.86 2.34
C VAL A 138 3.07 7.86 2.93
N ASN A 139 3.62 6.85 3.57
CA ASN A 139 2.81 5.80 4.19
C ASN A 139 2.16 6.28 5.48
N GLU A 140 0.86 6.00 5.64
CA GLU A 140 0.13 6.01 6.90
C GLU A 140 0.39 7.22 7.81
N PRO A 141 0.11 8.45 7.37
CA PRO A 141 0.32 9.63 8.20
C PRO A 141 -0.44 9.50 9.53
N PRO A 142 0.18 9.96 10.64
CA PRO A 142 -0.39 9.80 11.97
C PRO A 142 -1.63 10.67 12.19
N ASP A 143 -2.12 10.72 13.41
CA ASP A 143 -3.16 11.65 13.83
C ASP A 143 -2.61 13.08 13.92
N ILE A 144 -2.70 13.80 12.80
CA ILE A 144 -2.31 15.21 12.65
C ILE A 144 -3.46 15.99 12.01
N SER A 145 -3.44 17.32 12.15
CA SER A 145 -4.47 18.16 11.51
C SER A 145 -4.43 18.03 9.98
N GLU A 146 -5.57 18.19 9.36
CA GLU A 146 -5.69 18.09 7.90
C GLU A 146 -4.88 19.18 7.19
N GLU A 147 -4.80 20.37 7.79
CA GLU A 147 -4.04 21.51 7.26
C GLU A 147 -2.54 21.24 7.26
N VAL A 148 -2.00 20.71 8.35
CA VAL A 148 -0.58 20.32 8.46
C VAL A 148 -0.27 19.24 7.42
N TYR A 149 -1.10 18.19 7.36
CA TYR A 149 -0.93 17.12 6.39
C TYR A 149 -0.93 17.64 4.95
N ALA A 150 -1.95 18.40 4.58
CA ALA A 150 -2.08 18.95 3.22
C ALA A 150 -0.94 19.90 2.86
N ALA A 151 -0.46 20.71 3.81
CA ALA A 151 0.66 21.64 3.57
C ALA A 151 1.96 20.89 3.27
N VAL A 152 2.25 19.78 3.97
CA VAL A 152 3.43 18.94 3.73
C VAL A 152 3.30 18.21 2.39
N MET A 153 2.13 17.60 2.11
CA MET A 153 1.89 16.91 0.84
C MET A 153 1.99 17.87 -0.35
N LYS A 154 1.48 19.09 -0.21
CA LYS A 154 1.56 20.11 -1.26
C LYS A 154 3.00 20.39 -1.70
N LYS A 155 3.96 20.44 -0.79
CA LYS A 155 5.38 20.64 -1.14
C LYS A 155 5.90 19.55 -2.08
N ALA A 156 5.56 18.29 -1.79
CA ALA A 156 5.95 17.18 -2.64
C ALA A 156 5.21 17.22 -3.98
N VAL A 157 3.91 17.51 -3.97
CA VAL A 157 3.10 17.67 -5.20
C VAL A 157 3.65 18.77 -6.10
N ASP A 158 4.01 19.91 -5.54
CA ASP A 158 4.57 21.04 -6.28
C ASP A 158 5.92 20.64 -6.92
N ALA A 159 6.80 19.98 -6.15
CA ALA A 159 8.10 19.50 -6.66
C ALA A 159 7.97 18.44 -7.77
N ILE A 160 6.98 17.56 -7.65
CA ILE A 160 6.68 16.56 -8.70
C ILE A 160 6.18 17.26 -9.96
N ARG A 161 5.20 18.15 -9.83
CA ARG A 161 4.55 18.81 -10.97
C ARG A 161 5.45 19.80 -11.70
N GLU A 162 6.46 20.35 -11.04
CA GLU A 162 7.52 21.13 -11.69
C GLU A 162 8.28 20.31 -12.75
N LYS A 163 8.48 19.00 -12.50
CA LYS A 163 9.24 18.09 -13.38
C LYS A 163 8.32 17.23 -14.27
N ASN A 164 7.16 16.88 -13.76
CA ASN A 164 6.19 16.02 -14.43
C ASN A 164 4.76 16.48 -14.07
N PRO A 165 4.19 17.45 -14.84
CA PRO A 165 2.90 18.08 -14.52
C PRO A 165 1.73 17.10 -14.43
N ASP A 166 1.76 16.03 -15.21
CA ASP A 166 0.66 15.08 -15.37
C ASP A 166 0.82 13.81 -14.52
N ARG A 167 1.88 13.72 -13.67
CA ARG A 167 2.12 12.50 -12.87
C ARG A 167 0.92 12.16 -11.99
N LEU A 168 0.50 10.89 -12.05
CA LEU A 168 -0.48 10.33 -11.14
C LEU A 168 0.13 10.23 -9.74
N ILE A 169 -0.42 11.00 -8.82
CA ILE A 169 0.01 11.08 -7.43
C ILE A 169 -1.09 10.57 -6.53
N ILE A 170 -0.71 9.82 -5.50
CA ILE A 170 -1.57 9.24 -4.47
C ILE A 170 -1.07 9.69 -3.10
N ALA A 171 -1.96 10.06 -2.21
CA ALA A 171 -1.66 10.27 -0.80
C ALA A 171 -2.45 9.30 0.06
N ASP A 172 -1.84 8.74 1.10
CA ASP A 172 -2.58 7.91 2.05
C ASP A 172 -3.57 8.78 2.85
N GLY A 173 -4.66 8.20 3.31
CA GLY A 173 -5.54 8.87 4.25
C GLY A 173 -4.85 9.15 5.58
N ARG A 174 -5.34 10.12 6.34
CA ARG A 174 -4.90 10.40 7.72
C ARG A 174 -5.24 9.26 8.67
N HIS A 175 -4.79 9.33 9.90
CA HIS A 175 -5.02 8.32 10.93
C HIS A 175 -4.62 6.93 10.45
N ASN A 176 -3.36 6.81 9.99
CA ASN A 176 -2.80 5.57 9.46
C ASN A 176 -3.58 5.01 8.26
N GLY A 177 -4.05 5.91 7.36
CA GLY A 177 -4.79 5.53 6.17
C GLY A 177 -6.28 5.25 6.40
N ASN A 178 -6.83 5.54 7.58
CA ASN A 178 -8.22 5.23 7.91
C ASN A 178 -9.21 6.38 7.69
N SER A 179 -8.73 7.60 7.42
CA SER A 179 -9.60 8.75 7.23
C SER A 179 -9.27 9.54 5.96
N PRO A 180 -10.25 9.84 5.11
CA PRO A 180 -10.05 10.66 3.92
C PRO A 180 -9.66 12.10 4.29
N SER A 181 -9.13 12.83 3.31
CA SER A 181 -8.82 14.25 3.44
C SER A 181 -9.39 15.05 2.27
N GLY A 182 -10.29 15.99 2.57
CA GLY A 182 -10.85 16.90 1.59
C GLY A 182 -9.81 17.88 1.06
N LEU A 183 -8.84 18.30 1.87
CA LEU A 183 -7.75 19.17 1.45
C LEU A 183 -6.78 18.47 0.48
N ILE A 184 -6.49 17.19 0.69
CA ILE A 184 -5.70 16.38 -0.25
C ILE A 184 -6.40 16.28 -1.60
N ARG A 185 -7.72 16.03 -1.61
CA ARG A 185 -8.49 15.98 -2.85
C ARG A 185 -8.39 17.30 -3.65
N ARG A 186 -8.37 18.44 -2.98
CA ARG A 186 -8.22 19.77 -3.62
C ARG A 186 -6.86 19.97 -4.29
N LEU A 187 -5.85 19.16 -3.97
CA LEU A 187 -4.57 19.15 -4.68
C LEU A 187 -4.65 18.46 -6.04
N GLY A 188 -5.80 17.85 -6.39
CA GLY A 188 -5.98 17.09 -7.63
C GLY A 188 -5.14 15.81 -7.64
N ILE A 189 -5.12 15.07 -6.53
CA ILE A 189 -4.43 13.79 -6.38
C ILE A 189 -5.36 12.74 -5.79
N ALA A 190 -5.09 11.47 -6.09
CA ALA A 190 -5.86 10.34 -5.56
C ALA A 190 -5.50 10.06 -4.10
N GLN A 191 -6.31 9.26 -3.44
CA GLN A 191 -6.04 8.83 -2.07
C GLN A 191 -5.98 7.30 -1.95
N ALA A 192 -5.19 6.81 -1.01
CA ALA A 192 -5.17 5.40 -0.64
C ALA A 192 -5.69 5.22 0.78
N MET A 193 -6.58 4.24 0.96
CA MET A 193 -7.06 3.82 2.26
C MET A 193 -6.47 2.48 2.69
N ARG A 194 -6.73 2.09 3.93
CA ARG A 194 -6.35 0.80 4.50
C ARG A 194 -7.58 -0.08 4.69
N GLY A 195 -7.45 -1.35 4.33
CA GLY A 195 -8.48 -2.37 4.46
C GLY A 195 -8.18 -3.37 5.58
N TYR A 196 -7.79 -2.89 6.78
CA TYR A 196 -7.40 -3.75 7.89
C TYR A 196 -8.48 -3.90 8.98
N TYR A 197 -9.60 -3.22 8.84
CA TYR A 197 -10.64 -3.28 9.85
C TYR A 197 -11.42 -4.62 9.81
N PRO A 198 -11.74 -5.22 10.96
CA PRO A 198 -11.27 -4.89 12.30
C PRO A 198 -9.86 -5.44 12.59
N SER A 199 -9.10 -4.72 13.39
CA SER A 199 -7.72 -5.13 13.73
C SER A 199 -7.65 -6.44 14.51
N THR A 200 -8.71 -6.82 15.21
CA THR A 200 -8.84 -8.12 15.90
C THR A 200 -8.76 -9.31 14.93
N VAL A 201 -9.13 -9.12 13.67
CA VAL A 201 -8.99 -10.10 12.59
C VAL A 201 -7.67 -9.91 11.85
N SER A 202 -7.43 -8.71 11.34
CA SER A 202 -6.28 -8.46 10.45
C SER A 202 -4.92 -8.49 11.16
N HIS A 203 -4.86 -8.11 12.43
CA HIS A 203 -3.61 -8.00 13.21
C HIS A 203 -3.59 -8.90 14.45
N TYR A 204 -4.35 -9.98 14.45
CA TYR A 204 -4.33 -10.93 15.56
C TYR A 204 -2.91 -11.43 15.84
N LYS A 205 -2.45 -11.26 17.09
CA LYS A 205 -1.09 -11.61 17.55
C LYS A 205 0.04 -10.98 16.73
N ALA A 206 -0.19 -9.80 16.17
CA ALA A 206 0.84 -9.01 15.48
C ALA A 206 1.67 -8.21 16.52
N GLU A 207 2.86 -8.67 16.85
CA GLU A 207 3.70 -8.15 17.95
C GLU A 207 4.05 -6.66 17.81
N TRP A 208 4.08 -6.12 16.58
CA TRP A 208 4.36 -4.71 16.30
C TRP A 208 3.15 -3.79 16.48
N VAL A 209 1.96 -4.35 16.72
CA VAL A 209 0.73 -3.58 16.95
C VAL A 209 0.40 -3.57 18.43
N LYS A 210 0.34 -2.37 19.00
CA LYS A 210 0.04 -2.20 20.44
C LYS A 210 -1.28 -2.88 20.81
N GLY A 211 -1.24 -3.75 21.80
CA GLY A 211 -2.40 -4.47 22.33
C GLY A 211 -2.83 -5.70 21.52
N ALA A 212 -2.25 -5.95 20.34
CA ALA A 212 -2.68 -7.09 19.49
C ALA A 212 -2.37 -8.45 20.12
N MET A 213 -1.40 -8.53 21.02
CA MET A 213 -1.11 -9.76 21.77
C MET A 213 -2.21 -10.13 22.76
N ASP A 214 -3.01 -9.15 23.20
CA ASP A 214 -4.11 -9.32 24.16
C ASP A 214 -5.45 -9.56 23.48
N PHE A 215 -5.53 -9.51 22.14
CA PHE A 215 -6.75 -9.81 21.42
C PHE A 215 -7.22 -11.24 21.73
N GLY A 216 -8.52 -11.37 22.03
CA GLY A 216 -9.20 -12.66 22.12
C GLY A 216 -9.14 -13.42 20.78
N PRO A 217 -9.56 -14.70 20.76
CA PRO A 217 -9.68 -15.45 19.51
C PRO A 217 -10.49 -14.65 18.49
N PRO A 218 -10.00 -14.47 17.24
CA PRO A 218 -10.74 -13.72 16.24
C PRO A 218 -11.98 -14.49 15.79
N GLU A 219 -13.02 -13.73 15.45
CA GLU A 219 -14.26 -14.26 14.92
C GLU A 219 -14.64 -13.49 13.65
N TRP A 220 -15.22 -14.20 12.68
CA TRP A 220 -15.79 -13.55 11.51
C TRP A 220 -16.91 -14.38 10.89
N PRO A 221 -18.12 -13.79 10.61
CA PRO A 221 -18.54 -12.45 11.04
C PRO A 221 -18.55 -12.31 12.55
N LEU A 222 -18.55 -11.08 13.06
CA LEU A 222 -18.55 -10.80 14.50
C LEU A 222 -19.89 -11.23 15.10
N LEU A 223 -19.88 -12.17 16.03
CA LEU A 223 -21.09 -12.70 16.68
C LEU A 223 -21.77 -11.69 17.62
N SER A 224 -21.02 -10.68 18.06
CA SER A 224 -21.55 -9.63 18.97
C SER A 224 -22.41 -8.59 18.27
N ASP A 225 -22.37 -8.50 16.94
CA ASP A 225 -23.20 -7.58 16.17
C ASP A 225 -24.29 -8.35 15.41
N THR A 226 -25.45 -8.50 16.05
CA THR A 226 -26.61 -9.17 15.44
C THR A 226 -27.36 -8.31 14.43
N ALA A 227 -27.04 -7.02 14.33
CA ALA A 227 -27.72 -6.08 13.45
C ALA A 227 -27.06 -6.00 12.05
N HIS A 228 -25.71 -6.19 11.99
CA HIS A 228 -24.96 -6.10 10.75
C HIS A 228 -23.93 -7.23 10.72
N SER A 229 -24.02 -8.12 9.76
CA SER A 229 -23.09 -9.24 9.62
C SER A 229 -22.11 -9.03 8.45
N GLY A 230 -20.84 -9.36 8.68
CA GLY A 230 -19.85 -9.50 7.60
C GLY A 230 -19.65 -8.21 6.78
N LYS A 231 -20.03 -8.24 5.52
CA LYS A 231 -19.84 -7.16 4.55
C LYS A 231 -20.48 -5.83 4.99
N GLU A 232 -21.70 -5.84 5.50
CA GLU A 232 -22.40 -4.63 5.96
C GLU A 232 -21.67 -3.97 7.12
N TYR A 233 -21.18 -4.77 8.06
CA TYR A 233 -20.38 -4.28 9.17
C TYR A 233 -19.08 -3.62 8.70
N LEU A 234 -18.37 -4.20 7.74
CA LEU A 234 -17.18 -3.59 7.13
C LEU A 234 -17.51 -2.27 6.44
N TRP A 235 -18.59 -2.23 5.66
CA TRP A 235 -19.01 -1.01 4.99
C TRP A 235 -19.27 0.12 5.98
N GLU A 236 -20.14 -0.08 6.95
CA GLU A 236 -20.54 0.95 7.90
C GLU A 236 -19.39 1.45 8.79
N ASN A 237 -18.47 0.57 9.17
CA ASN A 237 -17.42 0.91 10.14
C ASN A 237 -16.06 1.27 9.51
N SER A 238 -15.87 1.05 8.20
CA SER A 238 -14.60 1.30 7.54
C SER A 238 -14.74 2.07 6.22
N TYR A 239 -15.51 1.55 5.27
CA TYR A 239 -15.51 2.06 3.90
C TYR A 239 -16.43 3.26 3.66
N LYS A 240 -17.55 3.35 4.37
CA LYS A 240 -18.56 4.42 4.21
C LYS A 240 -17.97 5.82 4.40
N LEU A 241 -17.00 5.98 5.27
CA LEU A 241 -16.29 7.25 5.46
C LEU A 241 -15.60 7.75 4.17
N TRP A 242 -15.29 6.83 3.26
CA TRP A 242 -14.63 7.09 1.99
C TRP A 242 -15.60 7.22 0.80
N GLU A 243 -16.90 7.15 1.04
CA GLU A 243 -17.94 7.04 -0.01
C GLU A 243 -17.82 8.12 -1.09
N ASP A 244 -17.56 9.37 -0.73
CA ASP A 244 -17.35 10.46 -1.71
C ASP A 244 -16.17 10.21 -2.65
N GLY A 245 -15.07 9.72 -2.10
CA GLY A 245 -13.87 9.36 -2.87
C GLY A 245 -14.09 8.12 -3.72
N ILE A 246 -14.78 7.12 -3.17
CA ILE A 246 -15.16 5.88 -3.86
C ILE A 246 -16.04 6.20 -5.06
N ASN A 247 -17.11 6.97 -4.88
CA ASN A 247 -18.04 7.37 -5.93
C ASN A 247 -17.38 8.25 -7.01
N SER A 248 -16.31 8.94 -6.66
CA SER A 248 -15.51 9.72 -7.59
C SER A 248 -14.40 8.92 -8.28
N HIS A 249 -14.28 7.62 -8.01
CA HIS A 249 -13.25 6.72 -8.56
C HIS A 249 -11.80 7.22 -8.38
N ASN A 250 -11.49 7.84 -7.24
CA ASN A 250 -10.16 8.37 -6.95
C ASN A 250 -9.57 7.85 -5.64
N VAL A 251 -10.07 6.69 -5.18
CA VAL A 251 -9.60 5.99 -3.99
C VAL A 251 -9.16 4.57 -4.35
N HIS A 252 -8.11 4.11 -3.69
CA HIS A 252 -7.53 2.79 -3.83
C HIS A 252 -7.28 2.17 -2.44
N VAL A 253 -7.43 0.87 -2.29
CA VAL A 253 -7.05 0.16 -1.06
C VAL A 253 -5.57 -0.20 -1.14
N GLY A 254 -4.72 0.70 -0.65
CA GLY A 254 -3.26 0.58 -0.80
C GLY A 254 -2.64 -0.59 -0.03
N GLU A 255 -3.27 -0.98 1.08
CA GLU A 255 -2.87 -2.13 1.88
C GLU A 255 -4.08 -2.78 2.55
N TRP A 256 -4.12 -4.11 2.55
CA TRP A 256 -5.06 -4.95 3.28
C TRP A 256 -4.54 -6.38 3.42
N GLY A 257 -5.26 -7.21 4.14
CA GLY A 257 -4.89 -8.60 4.41
C GLY A 257 -4.86 -8.90 5.90
N ALA A 258 -4.52 -10.13 6.28
CA ALA A 258 -4.50 -10.54 7.67
C ALA A 258 -3.22 -11.31 8.02
N HIS A 259 -2.73 -11.07 9.25
CA HIS A 259 -1.54 -11.69 9.81
C HIS A 259 -1.68 -13.22 9.87
N ASN A 260 -0.60 -13.93 9.67
CA ASN A 260 -0.56 -15.41 9.59
C ASN A 260 -0.92 -16.14 10.90
N LYS A 261 -1.16 -15.42 11.99
CA LYS A 261 -1.66 -15.97 13.24
C LYS A 261 -3.19 -15.99 13.33
N THR A 262 -3.86 -15.29 12.44
CA THR A 262 -5.33 -15.37 12.33
C THR A 262 -5.70 -16.69 11.67
N PRO A 263 -6.65 -17.48 12.24
CA PRO A 263 -7.08 -18.73 11.64
C PRO A 263 -7.50 -18.57 10.18
N HIS A 264 -7.04 -19.48 9.32
CA HIS A 264 -7.15 -19.33 7.87
C HIS A 264 -8.59 -19.26 7.36
N ASP A 265 -9.49 -20.06 7.93
CA ASP A 265 -10.92 -20.03 7.58
C ASP A 265 -11.60 -18.70 7.90
N ILE A 266 -11.19 -18.06 8.99
CA ILE A 266 -11.65 -16.72 9.37
C ILE A 266 -11.10 -15.69 8.38
N VAL A 267 -9.83 -15.79 8.03
CA VAL A 267 -9.20 -14.89 7.03
C VAL A 267 -9.94 -14.98 5.70
N LEU A 268 -10.22 -16.17 5.21
CA LEU A 268 -10.87 -16.34 3.91
C LEU A 268 -12.28 -15.74 3.90
N ARG A 269 -13.09 -15.94 4.94
CA ARG A 269 -14.43 -15.32 5.04
C ARG A 269 -14.36 -13.81 5.11
N TRP A 270 -13.45 -13.26 5.94
CA TRP A 270 -13.25 -11.82 6.06
C TRP A 270 -12.72 -11.21 4.75
N MET A 271 -11.82 -11.89 4.07
CA MET A 271 -11.32 -11.44 2.76
C MET A 271 -12.42 -11.45 1.71
N GLU A 272 -13.30 -12.46 1.70
CA GLU A 272 -14.40 -12.54 0.74
C GLU A 272 -15.35 -11.35 0.89
N ASP A 273 -15.74 -11.00 2.11
CA ASP A 273 -16.60 -9.84 2.37
C ASP A 273 -15.95 -8.51 1.91
N ASN A 274 -14.63 -8.34 2.16
CA ASN A 274 -13.88 -7.20 1.64
C ASN A 274 -13.87 -7.17 0.10
N LEU A 275 -13.59 -8.30 -0.53
CA LEU A 275 -13.54 -8.43 -1.99
C LEU A 275 -14.91 -8.17 -2.65
N GLU A 276 -16.01 -8.53 -1.99
CA GLU A 276 -17.35 -8.16 -2.46
C GLU A 276 -17.56 -6.65 -2.44
N ILE A 277 -17.14 -5.96 -1.37
CA ILE A 277 -17.18 -4.49 -1.31
C ILE A 277 -16.32 -3.89 -2.42
N PHE A 278 -15.09 -4.38 -2.58
CA PHE A 278 -14.18 -3.88 -3.62
C PHE A 278 -14.76 -4.06 -5.02
N LYS A 279 -15.43 -5.17 -5.27
CA LYS A 279 -16.11 -5.43 -6.52
C LYS A 279 -17.29 -4.49 -6.73
N GLU A 280 -18.20 -4.36 -5.77
CA GLU A 280 -19.40 -3.50 -5.86
C GLU A 280 -19.02 -2.06 -6.13
N HIS A 281 -17.98 -1.57 -5.49
CA HIS A 281 -17.53 -0.18 -5.58
C HIS A 281 -16.39 0.06 -6.58
N LYS A 282 -16.00 -0.95 -7.36
CA LYS A 282 -14.90 -0.90 -8.34
C LYS A 282 -13.60 -0.36 -7.75
N LEU A 283 -13.27 -0.79 -6.55
CA LEU A 283 -12.04 -0.43 -5.87
C LEU A 283 -10.88 -1.31 -6.33
N GLY A 284 -9.77 -0.69 -6.68
CA GLY A 284 -8.48 -1.36 -6.79
C GLY A 284 -7.89 -1.63 -5.42
N TRP A 285 -7.01 -2.63 -5.31
CA TRP A 285 -6.45 -3.04 -4.03
C TRP A 285 -5.06 -3.69 -4.13
N ALA A 286 -4.30 -3.65 -3.03
CA ALA A 286 -3.03 -4.35 -2.89
C ALA A 286 -2.93 -5.05 -1.53
N ILE A 287 -2.71 -6.36 -1.52
CA ILE A 287 -2.42 -7.12 -0.30
C ILE A 287 -1.08 -6.67 0.28
N TRP A 288 -1.00 -6.60 1.62
CA TRP A 288 0.16 -6.07 2.33
C TRP A 288 1.41 -6.88 2.13
N ASN A 289 1.44 -8.07 1.61
CA ASN A 289 2.59 -8.51 0.83
C ASN A 289 2.29 -9.70 -0.08
N PHE A 290 3.13 -9.89 -1.08
CA PHE A 290 3.12 -11.06 -1.93
C PHE A 290 3.71 -12.25 -1.17
N ASN A 291 4.92 -12.06 -0.63
CA ASN A 291 5.67 -13.02 0.17
C ASN A 291 5.77 -12.52 1.61
N GLY A 292 5.38 -13.35 2.59
CA GLY A 292 5.47 -13.01 4.00
C GLY A 292 4.15 -13.14 4.76
N SER A 293 4.12 -12.68 5.99
CA SER A 293 3.08 -13.00 6.99
C SER A 293 1.64 -12.61 6.64
N PHE A 294 1.42 -11.74 5.66
CA PHE A 294 0.09 -11.37 5.15
C PHE A 294 -0.14 -11.93 3.73
N GLY A 295 0.88 -12.51 3.14
CA GLY A 295 0.92 -12.88 1.74
C GLY A 295 0.26 -14.21 1.42
N ILE A 296 0.27 -14.51 0.12
CA ILE A 296 -0.21 -15.78 -0.44
C ILE A 296 0.91 -16.78 -0.67
N VAL A 297 2.17 -16.33 -0.68
CA VAL A 297 3.33 -17.21 -0.80
C VAL A 297 4.21 -17.11 0.45
N ASP A 298 4.74 -18.25 0.90
CA ASP A 298 5.66 -18.36 2.04
C ASP A 298 5.16 -17.62 3.31
N SER A 299 3.84 -17.57 3.53
CA SER A 299 3.25 -16.77 4.60
C SER A 299 3.47 -17.36 6.00
N GLY A 300 3.85 -18.64 6.10
CA GLY A 300 4.11 -19.30 7.37
C GLY A 300 2.85 -19.47 8.24
N ARG A 301 1.66 -19.54 7.65
CA ARG A 301 0.42 -19.89 8.37
C ARG A 301 0.48 -21.35 8.80
N PRO A 302 0.22 -21.64 10.09
CA PRO A 302 0.33 -23.01 10.60
C PRO A 302 -0.80 -23.94 10.15
N ASP A 303 -1.92 -23.40 9.70
CA ASP A 303 -3.16 -24.09 9.36
C ASP A 303 -3.44 -24.10 7.85
N VAL A 304 -2.43 -23.81 7.02
CA VAL A 304 -2.49 -23.86 5.56
C VAL A 304 -1.69 -25.05 5.03
N GLN A 305 -2.32 -25.79 4.12
CA GLN A 305 -1.63 -26.78 3.28
C GLN A 305 -1.11 -26.05 2.03
N TYR A 306 0.21 -25.78 2.02
CA TYR A 306 0.84 -25.10 0.90
C TYR A 306 1.06 -26.04 -0.27
N GLU A 307 0.92 -25.52 -1.47
CA GLU A 307 1.28 -26.18 -2.71
C GLU A 307 2.48 -25.49 -3.36
N ASN A 308 3.38 -26.25 -3.95
CA ASN A 308 4.46 -25.65 -4.74
C ASN A 308 3.90 -25.24 -6.12
N ILE A 309 3.74 -23.94 -6.34
CA ILE A 309 3.30 -23.36 -7.60
C ILE A 309 4.39 -22.42 -8.09
N ASN A 310 4.96 -22.70 -9.24
CA ASN A 310 6.06 -21.91 -9.81
C ASN A 310 7.26 -21.75 -8.87
N GLY A 311 7.49 -22.73 -7.95
CA GLY A 311 8.58 -22.69 -6.98
C GLY A 311 8.31 -21.82 -5.75
N TYR A 312 7.06 -21.42 -5.50
CA TYR A 312 6.59 -20.78 -4.26
C TYR A 312 5.71 -21.75 -3.45
N MET A 313 5.86 -21.73 -2.15
CA MET A 313 4.92 -22.38 -1.23
C MET A 313 3.65 -21.50 -1.13
N THR A 314 2.66 -21.84 -1.95
CA THR A 314 1.49 -21.02 -2.20
C THR A 314 0.27 -21.48 -1.41
N ASP A 315 -0.43 -20.54 -0.79
CA ASP A 315 -1.78 -20.74 -0.25
C ASP A 315 -2.79 -20.77 -1.41
N ARG A 316 -3.08 -21.98 -1.88
CA ARG A 316 -3.98 -22.22 -3.03
C ARG A 316 -5.37 -21.60 -2.80
N LYS A 317 -5.95 -21.81 -1.62
CA LYS A 317 -7.32 -21.33 -1.32
C LYS A 317 -7.41 -19.82 -1.35
N MET A 318 -6.41 -19.14 -0.77
CA MET A 318 -6.35 -17.67 -0.81
C MET A 318 -6.13 -17.17 -2.24
N LEU A 319 -5.23 -17.81 -3.02
CA LEU A 319 -5.02 -17.45 -4.42
C LEU A 319 -6.31 -17.58 -5.25
N GLU A 320 -7.02 -18.70 -5.14
CA GLU A 320 -8.27 -18.93 -5.85
C GLU A 320 -9.37 -17.94 -5.46
N LEU A 321 -9.46 -17.61 -4.16
CA LEU A 321 -10.37 -16.57 -3.67
C LEU A 321 -10.06 -15.23 -4.33
N LEU A 322 -8.80 -14.79 -4.34
CA LEU A 322 -8.40 -13.53 -4.98
C LEU A 322 -8.69 -13.52 -6.48
N GLN A 323 -8.37 -14.63 -7.18
CA GLN A 323 -8.61 -14.77 -8.63
C GLN A 323 -10.09 -14.73 -9.00
N LYS A 324 -10.99 -15.26 -8.14
CA LYS A 324 -12.45 -15.14 -8.30
C LYS A 324 -12.91 -13.68 -8.46
N TYR A 325 -12.19 -12.75 -7.87
CA TYR A 325 -12.50 -11.32 -7.84
C TYR A 325 -11.62 -10.45 -8.75
N LEU A 326 -10.90 -11.03 -9.72
CA LEU A 326 -10.13 -10.25 -10.69
C LEU A 326 -10.96 -9.74 -11.88
N LYS A 327 -12.11 -10.38 -12.16
CA LYS A 327 -12.94 -10.07 -13.31
C LYS A 327 -14.22 -9.35 -12.88
N TYR A 328 -14.19 -8.02 -12.89
CA TYR A 328 -15.38 -7.17 -12.76
C TYR A 328 -15.13 -5.75 -13.29
#